data_ef79350a3ae0586c026ca40e9931349b
#
_entry.id   ef79350a3ae0586c026ca40e9931349b
#
_cell.length_a   1.000
_cell.length_b   1.000
_cell.length_c   1.000
_cell.angle_alpha   90.00
_cell.angle_beta   90.00
_cell.angle_gamma   90.00
#
_symmetry.space_group_name_H-M   'P 1'
#
loop_
_entity.id
_entity.type
_entity.pdbx_description
1 polymer ?
#
loop_
_entity_poly.entity_id
_entity_poly.type
_entity_poly.pdbx_seq_one_letter_code
_entity_poly.pdbx_strand_id
1 'polypeptide(L)'
;MRLSKFLAHSGVCSRRDAEKLIKENKVIINNNVCNDFSYQVTKSDKVFVNNILVESQKEIELYALNKPKGYITSKKDELNRNTVYDLLPHDKKHLISIGRLDYNTEGLLLFTNNGDYARHYELPKNKISRTYRVKVYGNIQKIDIKKIKQGIRIGGITHNVKEIFLTKKLKT
;
A
#
# COMPACT_ATOMS: atom_id res chain seq x y z
N MET A 1 -2.29 20.82 -4.10
CA MET A 1 -1.64 19.50 -3.87
C MET A 1 -0.24 19.55 -4.46
N ARG A 2 0.82 18.99 -3.76
CA ARG A 2 2.19 18.98 -4.30
C ARG A 2 2.26 18.27 -5.65
N LEU A 3 3.05 18.80 -6.58
CA LEU A 3 3.16 18.30 -7.96
C LEU A 3 3.49 16.81 -8.04
N SER A 4 4.49 16.33 -7.29
CA SER A 4 4.83 14.91 -7.28
C SER A 4 3.70 14.02 -6.75
N LYS A 5 2.89 14.54 -5.80
CA LYS A 5 1.68 13.85 -5.32
C LYS A 5 0.58 13.86 -6.37
N PHE A 6 0.40 14.98 -7.08
CA PHE A 6 -0.58 15.11 -8.16
C PHE A 6 -0.32 14.10 -9.27
N LEU A 7 0.92 14.02 -9.78
CA LEU A 7 1.31 13.08 -10.83
C LEU A 7 1.10 11.61 -10.41
N ALA A 8 1.44 11.27 -9.16
CA ALA A 8 1.20 9.94 -8.65
C ALA A 8 -0.30 9.62 -8.48
N HIS A 9 -1.09 10.60 -8.04
CA HIS A 9 -2.54 10.46 -7.86
C HIS A 9 -3.29 10.36 -9.19
N SER A 10 -2.75 10.97 -10.23
CA SER A 10 -3.27 10.88 -11.60
C SER A 10 -2.87 9.57 -12.33
N GLY A 11 -2.19 8.66 -11.65
CA GLY A 11 -1.81 7.36 -12.23
C GLY A 11 -0.63 7.39 -13.21
N VAL A 12 0.01 8.55 -13.41
CA VAL A 12 1.12 8.71 -14.37
C VAL A 12 2.32 7.88 -13.97
N CYS A 13 2.71 7.92 -12.67
CA CYS A 13 3.90 7.24 -12.16
C CYS A 13 3.90 7.15 -10.63
N SER A 14 4.92 6.53 -10.02
CA SER A 14 5.10 6.62 -8.57
C SER A 14 5.56 8.02 -8.15
N ARG A 15 5.40 8.38 -6.85
CA ARG A 15 5.88 9.69 -6.34
C ARG A 15 7.39 9.89 -6.56
N ARG A 16 8.20 8.84 -6.42
CA ARG A 16 9.66 8.90 -6.67
C ARG A 16 9.97 9.08 -8.16
N ASP A 17 9.23 8.41 -9.03
CA ASP A 17 9.40 8.58 -10.47
C ASP A 17 8.89 9.97 -10.91
N ALA A 18 7.84 10.51 -10.30
CA ALA A 18 7.40 11.88 -10.51
C ALA A 18 8.51 12.90 -10.19
N GLU A 19 9.23 12.71 -9.07
CA GLU A 19 10.38 13.56 -8.72
C GLU A 19 11.51 13.49 -9.76
N LYS A 20 11.75 12.32 -10.37
CA LYS A 20 12.70 12.17 -11.48
C LYS A 20 12.24 12.92 -12.74
N LEU A 21 10.96 12.76 -13.13
CA LEU A 21 10.39 13.46 -14.29
C LEU A 21 10.47 14.98 -14.15
N ILE A 22 10.23 15.50 -12.94
CA ILE A 22 10.33 16.92 -12.62
C ILE A 22 11.80 17.39 -12.78
N LYS A 23 12.76 16.64 -12.20
CA LYS A 23 14.20 16.91 -12.35
C LYS A 23 14.68 16.91 -13.80
N GLU A 24 14.13 16.02 -14.61
CA GLU A 24 14.49 15.88 -16.02
C GLU A 24 13.77 16.89 -16.91
N ASN A 25 13.12 17.92 -16.34
CA ASN A 25 12.36 18.96 -17.05
C ASN A 25 11.25 18.42 -17.97
N LYS A 26 10.70 17.23 -17.65
CA LYS A 26 9.65 16.56 -18.43
C LYS A 26 8.24 16.97 -18.03
N VAL A 27 8.11 17.88 -17.04
CA VAL A 27 6.84 18.37 -16.54
C VAL A 27 6.65 19.83 -16.92
N ILE A 28 5.53 20.12 -17.54
CA ILE A 28 5.15 21.47 -17.96
C ILE A 28 3.86 21.86 -17.21
N ILE A 29 3.82 23.06 -16.67
CA ILE A 29 2.64 23.62 -16.02
C ILE A 29 2.34 24.98 -16.67
N ASN A 30 1.14 25.16 -17.20
CA ASN A 30 0.70 26.41 -17.83
C ASN A 30 1.72 26.94 -18.87
N ASN A 31 2.20 26.05 -19.73
CA ASN A 31 3.21 26.28 -20.80
C ASN A 31 4.64 26.53 -20.31
N ASN A 32 4.94 26.47 -19.01
CA ASN A 32 6.28 26.64 -18.46
C ASN A 32 6.82 25.30 -17.92
N VAL A 33 8.09 25.02 -18.18
CA VAL A 33 8.77 23.85 -17.56
C VAL A 33 8.84 24.07 -16.06
N CYS A 34 8.40 23.07 -15.29
CA CYS A 34 8.44 23.09 -13.85
C CYS A 34 9.46 22.08 -13.30
N ASN A 35 10.48 22.57 -12.59
CA ASN A 35 11.50 21.76 -11.90
C ASN A 35 11.39 21.84 -10.37
N ASP A 36 10.31 22.45 -9.83
CA ASP A 36 10.03 22.52 -8.40
C ASP A 36 9.10 21.39 -7.94
N PHE A 37 9.63 20.48 -7.13
CA PHE A 37 8.84 19.37 -6.57
C PHE A 37 7.80 19.83 -5.56
N SER A 38 7.99 21.01 -4.98
CA SER A 38 7.11 21.58 -3.95
C SER A 38 5.94 22.36 -4.55
N TYR A 39 5.97 22.61 -5.87
CA TYR A 39 4.91 23.33 -6.56
C TYR A 39 3.53 22.80 -6.17
N GLN A 40 2.63 23.72 -5.83
CA GLN A 40 1.27 23.39 -5.42
C GLN A 40 0.32 23.48 -6.61
N VAL A 41 0.01 22.34 -7.20
CA VAL A 41 -0.97 22.24 -8.29
C VAL A 41 -2.36 22.65 -7.80
N THR A 42 -2.98 23.58 -8.51
CA THR A 42 -4.34 24.08 -8.29
C THR A 42 -5.31 23.45 -9.31
N LYS A 43 -6.60 23.74 -9.19
CA LYS A 43 -7.63 23.24 -10.12
C LYS A 43 -7.55 23.92 -11.51
N SER A 44 -6.97 25.11 -11.60
CA SER A 44 -6.80 25.86 -12.83
C SER A 44 -5.55 25.49 -13.62
N ASP A 45 -4.61 24.78 -12.99
CA ASP A 45 -3.36 24.42 -13.65
C ASP A 45 -3.54 23.31 -14.67
N LYS A 46 -2.98 23.51 -15.86
CA LYS A 46 -2.83 22.50 -16.90
C LYS A 46 -1.45 21.89 -16.77
N VAL A 47 -1.39 20.62 -16.32
CA VAL A 47 -0.14 19.87 -16.12
C VAL A 47 0.07 18.91 -17.28
N PHE A 48 1.25 18.94 -17.88
CA PHE A 48 1.65 18.01 -18.93
C PHE A 48 2.89 17.22 -18.50
N VAL A 49 2.95 15.97 -18.89
CA VAL A 49 4.14 15.11 -18.76
C VAL A 49 4.47 14.55 -20.14
N ASN A 50 5.69 14.76 -20.62
CA ASN A 50 6.09 14.40 -21.98
C ASN A 50 5.09 14.89 -23.05
N ASN A 51 4.61 16.12 -22.91
CA ASN A 51 3.61 16.79 -23.77
C ASN A 51 2.20 16.16 -23.74
N ILE A 52 1.92 15.22 -22.82
CA ILE A 52 0.60 14.63 -22.64
C ILE A 52 -0.07 15.31 -21.45
N LEU A 53 -1.30 15.83 -21.65
CA LEU A 53 -2.10 16.44 -20.59
C LEU A 53 -2.42 15.40 -19.50
N VAL A 54 -2.14 15.76 -18.26
CA VAL A 54 -2.43 14.93 -17.08
C VAL A 54 -3.76 15.34 -16.48
N GLU A 55 -4.73 14.45 -16.55
CA GLU A 55 -6.03 14.64 -15.90
C GLU A 55 -6.00 14.07 -14.48
N SER A 56 -6.65 14.78 -13.54
CA SER A 56 -6.83 14.25 -12.20
C SER A 56 -7.84 13.09 -12.24
N GLN A 57 -7.50 11.97 -11.58
CA GLN A 57 -8.48 10.89 -11.39
C GLN A 57 -9.65 11.38 -10.54
N LYS A 58 -10.86 11.22 -11.03
CA LYS A 58 -12.09 11.71 -10.37
C LYS A 58 -12.66 10.70 -9.39
N GLU A 59 -12.47 9.39 -9.64
CA GLU A 59 -13.09 8.32 -8.85
C GLU A 59 -12.06 7.49 -8.10
N ILE A 60 -12.41 7.10 -6.87
CA ILE A 60 -11.60 6.17 -6.09
C ILE A 60 -11.88 4.76 -6.59
N GLU A 61 -10.83 4.10 -7.06
CA GLU A 61 -10.87 2.71 -7.46
C GLU A 61 -10.37 1.82 -6.32
N LEU A 62 -11.09 0.73 -6.07
CA LEU A 62 -10.70 -0.32 -5.13
C LEU A 62 -10.66 -1.66 -5.86
N TYR A 63 -9.58 -2.41 -5.66
CA TYR A 63 -9.43 -3.76 -6.16
C TYR A 63 -9.02 -4.70 -5.03
N ALA A 64 -9.65 -5.86 -4.94
CA ALA A 64 -9.38 -6.87 -3.92
C ALA A 64 -8.69 -8.08 -4.56
N LEU A 65 -7.53 -8.45 -4.01
CA LEU A 65 -6.79 -9.63 -4.37
C LEU A 65 -6.80 -10.62 -3.20
N ASN A 66 -7.15 -11.87 -3.47
CA ASN A 66 -6.81 -12.97 -2.57
C ASN A 66 -5.34 -13.36 -2.84
N LYS A 67 -4.42 -12.73 -2.10
CA LYS A 67 -2.99 -12.96 -2.29
C LYS A 67 -2.62 -14.40 -1.93
N PRO A 68 -2.00 -15.18 -2.83
CA PRO A 68 -1.46 -16.48 -2.48
C PRO A 68 -0.10 -16.32 -1.77
N LYS A 69 0.41 -17.42 -1.19
CA LYS A 69 1.80 -17.51 -0.72
C LYS A 69 2.77 -17.46 -1.89
N GLY A 70 4.03 -17.10 -1.63
CA GLY A 70 5.06 -17.08 -2.66
C GLY A 70 5.12 -15.78 -3.47
N TYR A 71 4.40 -14.75 -3.07
CA TYR A 71 4.43 -13.42 -3.70
C TYR A 71 4.76 -12.35 -2.67
N ILE A 72 5.63 -11.41 -3.03
CA ILE A 72 5.94 -10.25 -2.19
C ILE A 72 5.00 -9.09 -2.49
N THR A 73 4.69 -8.27 -1.50
CA THR A 73 3.91 -7.03 -1.68
C THR A 73 4.85 -5.88 -2.01
N SER A 74 5.30 -5.83 -3.26
CA SER A 74 6.16 -4.76 -3.80
C SER A 74 5.95 -4.60 -5.30
N LYS A 75 6.10 -3.38 -5.83
CA LYS A 75 6.08 -3.11 -7.29
C LYS A 75 7.36 -3.57 -7.99
N LYS A 76 8.49 -3.63 -7.26
CA LYS A 76 9.79 -4.09 -7.76
C LYS A 76 10.45 -4.94 -6.71
N ASP A 77 11.19 -5.94 -7.12
CA ASP A 77 12.00 -6.78 -6.25
C ASP A 77 13.41 -6.93 -6.84
N GLU A 78 14.41 -6.65 -6.03
CA GLU A 78 15.83 -6.74 -6.44
C GLU A 78 16.30 -8.19 -6.61
N LEU A 79 15.60 -9.14 -5.98
CA LEU A 79 15.87 -10.58 -6.06
C LEU A 79 15.04 -11.30 -7.13
N ASN A 80 14.32 -10.56 -7.98
CA ASN A 80 13.46 -11.12 -9.04
C ASN A 80 12.42 -12.14 -8.55
N ARG A 81 11.94 -12.02 -7.31
CA ARG A 81 10.85 -12.85 -6.80
C ARG A 81 9.52 -12.38 -7.37
N ASN A 82 8.56 -13.27 -7.47
CA ASN A 82 7.20 -12.94 -7.90
C ASN A 82 6.58 -11.90 -6.96
N THR A 83 5.93 -10.90 -7.54
CA THR A 83 5.27 -9.82 -6.82
C THR A 83 3.75 -9.94 -6.92
N VAL A 84 3.01 -9.32 -6.02
CA VAL A 84 1.55 -9.25 -6.11
C VAL A 84 1.07 -8.53 -7.38
N TYR A 85 1.92 -7.71 -8.00
CA TYR A 85 1.61 -7.00 -9.25
C TYR A 85 1.64 -7.90 -10.48
N ASP A 86 2.29 -9.07 -10.40
CA ASP A 86 2.27 -10.08 -11.47
C ASP A 86 0.92 -10.77 -11.55
N LEU A 87 0.15 -10.75 -10.45
CA LEU A 87 -1.20 -11.30 -10.35
C LEU A 87 -2.30 -10.32 -10.77
N LEU A 88 -1.98 -9.03 -10.91
CA LEU A 88 -2.97 -8.03 -11.27
C LEU A 88 -3.18 -7.97 -12.78
N PRO A 89 -4.41 -7.72 -13.24
CA PRO A 89 -4.68 -7.35 -14.63
C PRO A 89 -3.82 -6.17 -15.07
N HIS A 90 -3.50 -6.09 -16.34
CA HIS A 90 -2.58 -5.07 -16.88
C HIS A 90 -3.05 -3.64 -16.56
N ASP A 91 -4.34 -3.37 -16.69
CA ASP A 91 -4.99 -2.08 -16.41
C ASP A 91 -5.00 -1.74 -14.90
N LYS A 92 -4.74 -2.71 -14.00
CA LYS A 92 -4.70 -2.52 -12.54
C LYS A 92 -3.28 -2.37 -11.96
N LYS A 93 -2.24 -2.52 -12.77
CA LYS A 93 -0.83 -2.44 -12.30
C LYS A 93 -0.43 -1.05 -11.81
N HIS A 94 -1.18 -0.01 -12.16
CA HIS A 94 -0.97 1.35 -11.65
C HIS A 94 -1.37 1.52 -10.18
N LEU A 95 -2.30 0.70 -9.67
CA LEU A 95 -2.81 0.76 -8.30
C LEU A 95 -1.70 0.56 -7.26
N ILE A 96 -1.95 1.04 -6.06
CA ILE A 96 -1.07 0.86 -4.89
C ILE A 96 -1.73 -0.08 -3.89
N SER A 97 -0.96 -0.97 -3.27
CA SER A 97 -1.47 -1.84 -2.22
C SER A 97 -1.80 -1.05 -0.95
N ILE A 98 -2.87 -1.40 -0.27
CA ILE A 98 -3.24 -0.89 1.06
C ILE A 98 -2.62 -1.81 2.11
N GLY A 99 -1.46 -1.43 2.61
CA GLY A 99 -0.64 -2.26 3.48
C GLY A 99 0.10 -3.37 2.72
N ARG A 100 0.61 -4.32 3.50
CA ARG A 100 1.40 -5.43 2.95
C ARG A 100 1.07 -6.73 3.67
N LEU A 101 1.14 -7.82 2.94
CA LEU A 101 1.21 -9.17 3.47
C LEU A 101 2.58 -9.76 3.15
N ASP A 102 3.15 -10.50 4.08
CA ASP A 102 4.45 -11.14 3.91
C ASP A 102 4.42 -12.23 2.84
N TYR A 103 5.61 -12.66 2.40
CA TYR A 103 5.79 -13.67 1.35
C TYR A 103 5.00 -14.96 1.62
N ASN A 104 5.04 -15.46 2.86
CA ASN A 104 4.36 -16.70 3.27
C ASN A 104 2.93 -16.46 3.82
N THR A 105 2.43 -15.23 3.79
CA THR A 105 1.08 -14.89 4.22
C THR A 105 0.14 -14.88 3.01
N GLU A 106 -1.05 -15.44 3.17
CA GLU A 106 -2.12 -15.46 2.18
C GLU A 106 -3.35 -14.72 2.70
N GLY A 107 -4.21 -14.24 1.80
CA GLY A 107 -5.49 -13.63 2.12
C GLY A 107 -5.73 -12.28 1.46
N LEU A 108 -6.66 -11.51 2.02
CA LEU A 108 -7.13 -10.26 1.46
C LEU A 108 -6.05 -9.18 1.44
N LEU A 109 -5.71 -8.73 0.24
CA LEU A 109 -4.89 -7.55 -0.01
C LEU A 109 -5.68 -6.59 -0.90
N LEU A 110 -5.87 -5.36 -0.44
CA LEU A 110 -6.58 -4.32 -1.18
C LEU A 110 -5.61 -3.43 -1.94
N PHE A 111 -6.06 -2.93 -3.09
CA PHE A 111 -5.35 -1.96 -3.91
C PHE A 111 -6.25 -0.77 -4.21
N THR A 112 -5.66 0.40 -4.42
CA THR A 112 -6.39 1.62 -4.77
C THR A 112 -5.53 2.54 -5.63
N ASN A 113 -6.17 3.42 -6.38
CA ASN A 113 -5.52 4.54 -7.06
C ASN A 113 -5.31 5.77 -6.15
N ASN A 114 -5.86 5.76 -4.93
CA ASN A 114 -5.86 6.90 -4.03
C ASN A 114 -4.94 6.68 -2.83
N GLY A 115 -3.80 7.41 -2.80
CA GLY A 115 -2.81 7.29 -1.74
C GLY A 115 -3.27 7.80 -0.36
N ASP A 116 -4.21 8.74 -0.31
CA ASP A 116 -4.76 9.22 0.97
C ASP A 116 -5.73 8.19 1.55
N TYR A 117 -6.47 7.52 0.68
CA TYR A 117 -7.32 6.38 1.07
C TYR A 117 -6.46 5.24 1.61
N ALA A 118 -5.40 4.83 0.89
CA ALA A 118 -4.48 3.82 1.38
C ALA A 118 -3.91 4.18 2.75
N ARG A 119 -3.41 5.41 2.89
CA ARG A 119 -2.86 5.92 4.15
C ARG A 119 -3.87 5.90 5.30
N HIS A 120 -5.15 6.21 5.02
CA HIS A 120 -6.20 6.13 6.04
C HIS A 120 -6.31 4.72 6.62
N TYR A 121 -6.30 3.70 5.79
CA TYR A 121 -6.37 2.30 6.23
C TYR A 121 -5.07 1.79 6.87
N GLU A 122 -3.92 2.33 6.51
CA GLU A 122 -2.62 1.88 7.03
C GLU A 122 -2.29 2.46 8.40
N LEU A 123 -2.68 3.71 8.68
CA LEU A 123 -2.27 4.41 9.89
C LEU A 123 -2.83 3.77 11.16
N PRO A 124 -1.96 3.42 12.13
CA PRO A 124 -2.39 2.81 13.40
C PRO A 124 -3.40 3.67 14.20
N LYS A 125 -3.29 5.01 14.09
CA LYS A 125 -4.20 5.95 14.77
C LYS A 125 -5.67 5.77 14.38
N ASN A 126 -5.95 5.27 13.18
CA ASN A 126 -7.30 5.06 12.68
C ASN A 126 -7.92 3.75 13.18
N LYS A 127 -7.16 2.92 13.91
CA LYS A 127 -7.61 1.72 14.61
C LYS A 127 -8.42 0.75 13.72
N ILE A 128 -8.12 0.68 12.42
CA ILE A 128 -8.76 -0.24 11.49
C ILE A 128 -8.43 -1.68 11.91
N SER A 129 -9.46 -2.46 12.21
CA SER A 129 -9.28 -3.84 12.64
C SER A 129 -8.85 -4.74 11.47
N ARG A 130 -7.90 -5.64 11.75
CA ARG A 130 -7.46 -6.70 10.83
C ARG A 130 -7.54 -8.02 11.54
N THR A 131 -8.14 -9.01 10.89
CA THR A 131 -8.28 -10.36 11.45
C THR A 131 -7.31 -11.30 10.75
N TYR A 132 -6.53 -12.04 11.54
CA TYR A 132 -5.57 -13.02 11.04
C TYR A 132 -5.86 -14.41 11.60
N ARG A 133 -5.77 -15.42 10.74
CA ARG A 133 -5.71 -16.81 11.15
C ARG A 133 -4.26 -17.26 11.14
N VAL A 134 -3.72 -17.59 12.30
CA VAL A 134 -2.31 -17.95 12.45
C VAL A 134 -2.18 -19.43 12.80
N LYS A 135 -1.32 -20.16 12.07
CA LYS A 135 -0.88 -21.50 12.44
C LYS A 135 0.40 -21.38 13.26
N VAL A 136 0.42 -22.05 14.41
CA VAL A 136 1.60 -22.13 15.28
C VAL A 136 1.91 -23.59 15.59
N TYR A 137 3.18 -23.89 15.76
CA TYR A 137 3.65 -25.20 16.23
C TYR A 137 3.68 -25.21 17.75
N GLY A 138 3.46 -26.39 18.34
CA GLY A 138 3.50 -26.59 19.78
C GLY A 138 2.12 -26.59 20.42
N ASN A 139 2.12 -26.75 21.75
CA ASN A 139 0.89 -26.83 22.54
C ASN A 139 0.52 -25.45 23.11
N ILE A 140 -0.48 -24.81 22.51
CA ILE A 140 -1.01 -23.53 23.02
C ILE A 140 -1.95 -23.82 24.20
N GLN A 141 -1.59 -23.29 25.35
CA GLN A 141 -2.40 -23.40 26.56
C GLN A 141 -3.29 -22.16 26.73
N LYS A 142 -4.36 -22.29 27.54
CA LYS A 142 -5.26 -21.17 27.86
C LYS A 142 -4.54 -19.98 28.51
N ILE A 143 -3.45 -20.25 29.23
CA ILE A 143 -2.65 -19.21 29.89
C ILE A 143 -1.91 -18.34 28.86
N ASP A 144 -1.46 -18.92 27.74
CA ASP A 144 -0.75 -18.17 26.70
C ASP A 144 -1.69 -17.18 26.02
N ILE A 145 -2.95 -17.59 25.80
CA ILE A 145 -3.98 -16.71 25.23
C ILE A 145 -4.29 -15.55 26.19
N LYS A 146 -4.34 -15.81 27.51
CA LYS A 146 -4.52 -14.74 28.51
C LYS A 146 -3.39 -13.74 28.49
N LYS A 147 -2.14 -14.21 28.44
CA LYS A 147 -0.93 -13.34 28.33
C LYS A 147 -0.97 -12.48 27.08
N ILE A 148 -1.33 -13.05 25.92
CA ILE A 148 -1.43 -12.31 24.67
C ILE A 148 -2.50 -11.21 24.76
N LYS A 149 -3.65 -11.49 25.37
CA LYS A 149 -4.72 -10.49 25.60
C LYS A 149 -4.30 -9.32 26.48
N GLN A 150 -3.40 -9.56 27.43
CA GLN A 150 -2.86 -8.53 28.33
C GLN A 150 -1.82 -7.63 27.64
N GLY A 151 -1.41 -7.99 26.44
CA GLY A 151 -0.35 -7.32 25.68
C GLY A 151 1.00 -7.99 25.86
N ILE A 152 1.74 -8.07 24.74
CA ILE A 152 3.08 -8.64 24.70
C ILE A 152 4.07 -7.56 24.33
N ARG A 153 5.16 -7.44 25.08
CA ARG A 153 6.25 -6.53 24.77
C ARG A 153 7.31 -7.24 23.92
N ILE A 154 7.50 -6.75 22.68
CA ILE A 154 8.47 -7.27 21.73
C ILE A 154 9.28 -6.09 21.20
N GLY A 155 10.62 -6.18 21.26
CA GLY A 155 11.51 -5.10 20.77
C GLY A 155 11.23 -3.74 21.42
N GLY A 156 10.84 -3.70 22.70
CA GLY A 156 10.54 -2.47 23.43
C GLY A 156 9.11 -1.93 23.18
N ILE A 157 8.36 -2.48 22.24
CA ILE A 157 7.00 -2.04 21.88
C ILE A 157 5.97 -3.01 22.49
N THR A 158 4.91 -2.48 23.09
CA THR A 158 3.79 -3.28 23.58
C THR A 158 2.77 -3.48 22.45
N HIS A 159 2.53 -4.74 22.11
CA HIS A 159 1.56 -5.16 21.10
C HIS A 159 0.30 -5.63 21.80
N ASN A 160 -0.83 -5.02 21.48
CA ASN A 160 -2.15 -5.37 22.01
C ASN A 160 -3.00 -5.97 20.89
N VAL A 161 -3.73 -7.04 21.21
CA VAL A 161 -4.74 -7.63 20.33
C VAL A 161 -6.13 -7.25 20.85
N LYS A 162 -7.06 -6.95 19.94
CA LYS A 162 -8.46 -6.69 20.32
C LYS A 162 -9.13 -7.97 20.80
N GLU A 163 -8.98 -9.02 20.01
CA GLU A 163 -9.56 -10.34 20.26
C GLU A 163 -8.58 -11.43 19.84
N ILE A 164 -8.59 -12.52 20.58
CA ILE A 164 -7.87 -13.75 20.26
C ILE A 164 -8.64 -14.95 20.76
N PHE A 165 -8.78 -15.98 19.95
CA PHE A 165 -9.40 -17.24 20.32
C PHE A 165 -8.76 -18.40 19.55
N LEU A 166 -8.80 -19.56 20.17
CA LEU A 166 -8.32 -20.80 19.58
C LEU A 166 -9.43 -21.43 18.72
N THR A 167 -9.21 -21.57 17.43
CA THR A 167 -10.24 -22.09 16.51
C THR A 167 -10.20 -23.62 16.36
N LYS A 168 -9.00 -24.23 16.32
CA LYS A 168 -8.83 -25.67 16.12
C LYS A 168 -7.46 -26.13 16.62
N LYS A 169 -7.40 -27.27 17.33
CA LYS A 169 -6.16 -28.03 17.50
C LYS A 169 -6.02 -28.93 16.28
N LEU A 170 -4.95 -28.76 15.51
CA LEU A 170 -4.57 -29.75 14.50
C LEU A 170 -3.87 -30.90 15.24
N LYS A 171 -4.29 -32.11 15.00
CA LYS A 171 -3.50 -33.29 15.41
C LYS A 171 -2.22 -33.27 14.59
N THR A 172 -1.07 -33.30 15.25
CA THR A 172 0.24 -33.58 14.67
C THR A 172 0.30 -35.02 14.22
#